data_a6bb6bd17c52595996019913c9ef1e38
#
_entry.id   a6bb6bd17c52595996019913c9ef1e38
#
_cell.length_a   1.000
_cell.length_b   1.000
_cell.length_c   1.000
_cell.angle_alpha   90.00
_cell.angle_beta   90.00
_cell.angle_gamma   90.00
#
_symmetry.space_group_name_H-M   'P 1'
#
loop_
_entity.id
_entity.type
_entity.pdbx_description
1 polymer ?
#
loop_
_entity_poly.entity_id
_entity_poly.type
_entity_poly.pdbx_seq_one_letter_code
_entity_poly.pdbx_strand_id
1 'polypeptide(L)'
;MNNKALIFAGRNFKEMTRDPVIYIFCLAFPVAMLALFAVINHYSGGKSPVFEFPSLIPGAITFSYSFIMLTQCLLVSKDKTTSLLKRLYTSPMKKIDFVVGYALPAFVLGLIQTIVCIIAGYVISLFIGSGYIGFADCLLLAAEQLPALILNVFSGIIAGALLNEKSAPAITSVVISASGILGGAWMPLDTMGEFE
;
A
#
# COMPACT_ATOMS: atom_id res chain seq x y z
N MET A 1 16.85 -19.73 -1.73
CA MET A 1 15.53 -19.43 -2.33
C MET A 1 15.37 -20.31 -3.56
N ASN A 2 14.27 -21.07 -3.66
CA ASN A 2 14.08 -21.99 -4.80
C ASN A 2 13.84 -21.19 -6.08
N ASN A 3 14.53 -21.53 -7.18
CA ASN A 3 14.31 -20.89 -8.50
C ASN A 3 12.83 -20.87 -8.92
N LYS A 4 12.02 -21.83 -8.43
CA LYS A 4 10.58 -21.92 -8.71
C LYS A 4 9.75 -20.78 -8.11
N ALA A 5 10.04 -20.39 -6.86
CA ALA A 5 9.37 -19.26 -6.19
C ALA A 5 9.67 -17.95 -6.92
N LEU A 6 10.92 -17.74 -7.37
CA LEU A 6 11.32 -16.56 -8.12
C LEU A 6 10.67 -16.48 -9.51
N ILE A 7 10.57 -17.59 -10.22
CA ILE A 7 9.91 -17.66 -11.53
C ILE A 7 8.43 -17.32 -11.37
N PHE A 8 7.78 -17.86 -10.32
CA PHE A 8 6.38 -17.56 -10.03
C PHE A 8 6.18 -16.11 -9.61
N ALA A 9 7.05 -15.57 -8.75
CA ALA A 9 7.04 -14.15 -8.39
C ALA A 9 7.24 -13.23 -9.60
N GLY A 10 8.14 -13.58 -10.52
CA GLY A 10 8.35 -12.83 -11.76
C GLY A 10 7.12 -12.81 -12.67
N ARG A 11 6.38 -13.93 -12.77
CA ARG A 11 5.10 -13.99 -13.48
C ARG A 11 4.09 -13.03 -12.84
N ASN A 12 3.91 -13.10 -11.51
CA ASN A 12 2.97 -12.27 -10.77
C ASN A 12 3.35 -10.79 -10.87
N PHE A 13 4.62 -10.45 -10.77
CA PHE A 13 5.11 -9.08 -10.96
C PHE A 13 4.77 -8.55 -12.36
N LYS A 14 4.98 -9.36 -13.41
CA LYS A 14 4.63 -8.98 -14.77
C LYS A 14 3.11 -8.83 -14.97
N GLU A 15 2.30 -9.61 -14.28
CA GLU A 15 0.84 -9.47 -14.31
C GLU A 15 0.40 -8.18 -13.62
N MET A 16 0.95 -7.89 -12.43
CA MET A 16 0.71 -6.65 -11.70
C MET A 16 1.14 -5.41 -12.49
N THR A 17 2.31 -5.43 -13.13
CA THR A 17 2.80 -4.28 -13.92
C THR A 17 2.06 -4.07 -15.24
N ARG A 18 1.26 -5.02 -15.70
CA ARG A 18 0.41 -4.85 -16.89
C ARG A 18 -0.96 -4.28 -16.60
N ASP A 19 -1.36 -4.25 -15.32
CA ASP A 19 -2.65 -3.72 -14.92
C ASP A 19 -2.56 -2.20 -14.70
N PRO A 20 -3.21 -1.37 -15.55
CA PRO A 20 -3.19 0.08 -15.41
C PRO A 20 -3.85 0.55 -14.10
N VAL A 21 -4.76 -0.23 -13.54
CA VAL A 21 -5.45 0.07 -12.28
C VAL A 21 -4.44 0.19 -11.12
N ILE A 22 -3.39 -0.64 -11.14
CA ILE A 22 -2.34 -0.60 -10.12
C ILE A 22 -1.60 0.74 -10.13
N TYR A 23 -1.25 1.25 -11.32
CA TYR A 23 -0.54 2.53 -11.43
C TYR A 23 -1.40 3.69 -10.94
N ILE A 24 -2.70 3.66 -11.22
CA ILE A 24 -3.63 4.71 -10.79
C ILE A 24 -3.80 4.67 -9.26
N PHE A 25 -4.15 3.52 -8.69
CA PHE A 25 -4.48 3.43 -7.27
C PHE A 25 -3.26 3.31 -6.35
N CYS A 26 -2.19 2.63 -6.77
CA CYS A 26 -1.02 2.47 -5.93
C CYS A 26 0.01 3.59 -6.08
N LEU A 27 0.09 4.29 -7.22
CA LEU A 27 1.09 5.34 -7.43
C LEU A 27 0.47 6.73 -7.58
N ALA A 28 -0.50 6.91 -8.50
CA ALA A 28 -1.04 8.23 -8.80
C ALA A 28 -1.94 8.75 -7.67
N PHE A 29 -2.80 7.90 -7.12
CA PHE A 29 -3.77 8.30 -6.10
C PHE A 29 -3.11 8.81 -4.81
N PRO A 30 -2.12 8.14 -4.20
CA PRO A 30 -1.44 8.65 -3.00
C PRO A 30 -0.75 9.99 -3.23
N VAL A 31 -0.12 10.17 -4.40
CA VAL A 31 0.52 11.43 -4.76
C VAL A 31 -0.52 12.55 -4.92
N ALA A 32 -1.63 12.26 -5.60
CA ALA A 32 -2.74 13.21 -5.75
C ALA A 32 -3.35 13.59 -4.40
N MET A 33 -3.49 12.63 -3.48
CA MET A 33 -3.97 12.85 -2.13
C MET A 33 -3.02 13.72 -1.32
N LEU A 34 -1.71 13.46 -1.37
CA LEU A 34 -0.70 14.30 -0.74
C LEU A 34 -0.76 15.74 -1.28
N ALA A 35 -0.84 15.92 -2.59
CA ALA A 35 -0.94 17.23 -3.21
C ALA A 35 -2.21 17.98 -2.80
N LEU A 36 -3.35 17.29 -2.79
CA LEU A 36 -4.63 17.87 -2.38
C LEU A 36 -4.59 18.39 -0.95
N PHE A 37 -4.15 17.55 0.00
CA PHE A 37 -4.09 17.95 1.41
C PHE A 37 -3.04 19.02 1.68
N ALA A 38 -1.93 19.00 0.98
CA ALA A 38 -0.93 20.04 1.05
C ALA A 38 -1.48 21.40 0.58
N VAL A 39 -2.27 21.41 -0.50
CA VAL A 39 -2.96 22.62 -1.00
C VAL A 39 -4.00 23.08 0.02
N ILE A 40 -4.82 22.20 0.58
CA ILE A 40 -5.80 22.53 1.62
C ILE A 40 -5.11 23.17 2.83
N ASN A 41 -4.01 22.60 3.30
CA ASN A 41 -3.25 23.14 4.42
C ASN A 41 -2.71 24.54 4.15
N HIS A 42 -2.17 24.75 2.94
CA HIS A 42 -1.66 26.06 2.53
C HIS A 42 -2.77 27.15 2.55
N TYR A 43 -3.95 26.84 1.97
CA TYR A 43 -5.09 27.78 1.95
C TYR A 43 -5.79 27.95 3.31
N SER A 44 -5.71 26.95 4.18
CA SER A 44 -6.25 27.03 5.56
C SER A 44 -5.35 27.83 6.50
N GLY A 45 -4.25 28.37 6.04
CA GLY A 45 -3.30 29.16 6.83
C GLY A 45 -2.53 28.33 7.85
N GLY A 46 -2.32 27.03 7.62
CA GLY A 46 -1.55 26.14 8.50
C GLY A 46 -2.21 25.84 9.85
N LYS A 47 -3.51 26.06 9.98
CA LYS A 47 -4.23 25.91 11.27
C LYS A 47 -4.64 24.47 11.60
N SER A 48 -4.46 23.55 10.69
CA SER A 48 -4.88 22.16 10.88
C SER A 48 -3.66 21.26 11.08
N PRO A 49 -3.37 20.79 12.30
CA PRO A 49 -2.24 19.90 12.57
C PRO A 49 -2.29 18.58 11.79
N VAL A 50 -3.49 18.18 11.35
CA VAL A 50 -3.73 16.99 10.50
C VAL A 50 -2.98 17.03 9.20
N PHE A 51 -2.84 18.21 8.60
CA PHE A 51 -2.28 18.39 7.26
C PHE A 51 -0.82 18.88 7.32
N GLU A 52 -0.20 18.81 8.48
CA GLU A 52 1.24 19.02 8.59
C GLU A 52 2.00 17.86 7.93
N PHE A 53 3.06 18.18 7.19
CA PHE A 53 3.81 17.19 6.42
C PHE A 53 4.31 15.99 7.22
N PRO A 54 4.78 16.15 8.48
CA PRO A 54 5.23 15.02 9.29
C PRO A 54 4.15 13.97 9.54
N SER A 55 2.89 14.37 9.66
CA SER A 55 1.75 13.48 9.90
C SER A 55 1.12 12.99 8.60
N LEU A 56 1.09 13.86 7.58
CA LEU A 56 0.41 13.62 6.32
C LEU A 56 1.09 12.52 5.49
N ILE A 57 2.43 12.54 5.41
CA ILE A 57 3.17 11.60 4.56
C ILE A 57 3.02 10.15 5.06
N PRO A 58 3.29 9.81 6.35
CA PRO A 58 3.13 8.45 6.84
C PRO A 58 1.67 7.97 6.77
N GLY A 59 0.69 8.85 7.05
CA GLY A 59 -0.73 8.54 6.92
C GLY A 59 -1.13 8.17 5.50
N ALA A 60 -0.71 8.97 4.52
CA ALA A 60 -0.98 8.70 3.12
C ALA A 60 -0.31 7.41 2.61
N ILE A 61 0.91 7.10 3.07
CA ILE A 61 1.61 5.86 2.73
C ILE A 61 0.86 4.66 3.31
N THR A 62 0.51 4.71 4.61
CA THR A 62 -0.22 3.62 5.28
C THR A 62 -1.57 3.36 4.61
N PHE A 63 -2.32 4.42 4.30
CA PHE A 63 -3.59 4.31 3.58
C PHE A 63 -3.41 3.67 2.21
N SER A 64 -2.38 4.07 1.48
CA SER A 64 -2.13 3.57 0.14
C SER A 64 -1.71 2.10 0.09
N TYR A 65 -1.13 1.55 1.18
CA TYR A 65 -0.87 0.12 1.28
C TYR A 65 -2.15 -0.74 1.26
N SER A 66 -3.28 -0.17 1.64
CA SER A 66 -4.56 -0.86 1.53
C SER A 66 -4.95 -1.16 0.09
N PHE A 67 -4.49 -0.35 -0.88
CA PHE A 67 -4.66 -0.65 -2.30
C PHE A 67 -3.74 -1.79 -2.76
N ILE A 68 -2.55 -1.94 -2.15
CA ILE A 68 -1.69 -3.12 -2.38
C ILE A 68 -2.38 -4.36 -1.85
N MET A 69 -2.99 -4.29 -0.66
CA MET A 69 -3.82 -5.36 -0.11
C MET A 69 -4.95 -5.74 -1.08
N LEU A 70 -5.69 -4.77 -1.63
CA LEU A 70 -6.75 -5.01 -2.60
C LEU A 70 -6.22 -5.69 -3.86
N THR A 71 -5.13 -5.18 -4.43
CA THR A 71 -4.50 -5.72 -5.63
C THR A 71 -4.07 -7.17 -5.41
N GLN A 72 -3.48 -7.44 -4.26
CA GLN A 72 -3.04 -8.78 -3.88
C GLN A 72 -4.23 -9.73 -3.68
N CYS A 73 -5.29 -9.25 -3.05
CA CYS A 73 -6.52 -9.99 -2.87
C CYS A 73 -7.15 -10.36 -4.22
N LEU A 74 -7.21 -9.42 -5.16
CA LEU A 74 -7.74 -9.67 -6.51
C LEU A 74 -6.87 -10.64 -7.30
N LEU A 75 -5.54 -10.52 -7.25
CA LEU A 75 -4.63 -11.42 -7.94
C LEU A 75 -4.79 -12.86 -7.46
N VAL A 76 -4.80 -13.09 -6.14
CA VAL A 76 -4.94 -14.41 -5.56
C VAL A 76 -6.34 -15.00 -5.82
N SER A 77 -7.40 -14.21 -5.68
CA SER A 77 -8.77 -14.66 -5.93
C SER A 77 -9.01 -15.00 -7.40
N LYS A 78 -8.43 -14.26 -8.34
CA LYS A 78 -8.45 -14.54 -9.77
C LYS A 78 -7.71 -15.83 -10.10
N ASP A 79 -6.53 -16.03 -9.56
CA ASP A 79 -5.74 -17.25 -9.78
C ASP A 79 -6.43 -18.49 -9.18
N LYS A 80 -7.26 -18.31 -8.12
CA LYS A 80 -8.08 -19.35 -7.52
C LYS A 80 -9.26 -19.78 -8.44
N THR A 81 -9.88 -18.84 -9.13
CA THR A 81 -10.98 -19.13 -10.06
C THR A 81 -10.50 -19.71 -11.38
N THR A 82 -9.32 -19.32 -11.81
CA THR A 82 -8.67 -19.90 -12.99
C THR A 82 -8.08 -21.28 -12.66
N SER A 83 -7.96 -22.15 -13.67
CA SER A 83 -7.33 -23.47 -13.51
C SER A 83 -5.84 -23.41 -13.13
N LEU A 84 -5.28 -22.22 -12.97
CA LEU A 84 -3.87 -21.99 -12.69
C LEU A 84 -3.45 -22.54 -11.33
N LEU A 85 -4.21 -22.24 -10.27
CA LEU A 85 -3.94 -22.74 -8.93
C LEU A 85 -4.01 -24.28 -8.89
N LYS A 86 -4.97 -24.88 -9.61
CA LYS A 86 -5.09 -26.35 -9.72
C LYS A 86 -3.85 -26.96 -10.37
N ARG A 87 -3.33 -26.35 -11.43
CA ARG A 87 -2.10 -26.78 -12.10
C ARG A 87 -0.84 -26.58 -11.24
N LEU A 88 -0.82 -25.50 -10.46
CA LEU A 88 0.29 -25.23 -9.54
C LEU A 88 0.31 -26.25 -8.37
N TYR A 89 -0.85 -26.69 -7.87
CA TYR A 89 -0.91 -27.72 -6.84
C TYR A 89 -0.42 -29.09 -7.31
N THR A 90 -0.47 -29.38 -8.62
CA THR A 90 0.11 -30.59 -9.20
C THR A 90 1.62 -30.46 -9.50
N SER A 91 2.17 -29.25 -9.39
CA SER A 91 3.59 -28.99 -9.57
C SER A 91 4.38 -29.30 -8.29
N PRO A 92 5.66 -29.65 -8.37
CA PRO A 92 6.50 -29.95 -7.20
C PRO A 92 6.96 -28.66 -6.49
N MET A 93 6.03 -27.73 -6.23
CA MET A 93 6.26 -26.50 -5.46
C MET A 93 5.85 -26.71 -4.00
N LYS A 94 6.63 -26.15 -3.06
CA LYS A 94 6.29 -26.18 -1.64
C LYS A 94 5.27 -25.07 -1.35
N LYS A 95 4.46 -25.26 -0.29
CA LYS A 95 3.46 -24.26 0.14
C LYS A 95 4.07 -22.86 0.36
N ILE A 96 5.31 -22.82 0.87
CA ILE A 96 6.03 -21.56 1.12
C ILE A 96 6.43 -20.86 -0.19
N ASP A 97 6.69 -21.61 -1.26
CA ASP A 97 7.04 -21.03 -2.56
C ASP A 97 5.86 -20.26 -3.18
N PHE A 98 4.62 -20.65 -2.85
CA PHE A 98 3.41 -19.92 -3.24
C PHE A 98 3.28 -18.61 -2.49
N VAL A 99 3.43 -18.64 -1.16
CA VAL A 99 3.32 -17.44 -0.34
C VAL A 99 4.38 -16.42 -0.75
N VAL A 100 5.63 -16.86 -0.90
CA VAL A 100 6.73 -16.01 -1.35
C VAL A 100 6.49 -15.48 -2.77
N GLY A 101 5.97 -16.32 -3.67
CA GLY A 101 5.68 -15.94 -5.05
C GLY A 101 4.59 -14.86 -5.19
N TYR A 102 3.66 -14.79 -4.26
CA TYR A 102 2.67 -13.72 -4.18
C TYR A 102 3.18 -12.52 -3.38
N ALA A 103 3.85 -12.76 -2.26
CA ALA A 103 4.27 -11.69 -1.35
C ALA A 103 5.37 -10.80 -1.96
N LEU A 104 6.36 -11.40 -2.63
CA LEU A 104 7.53 -10.70 -3.12
C LEU A 104 7.20 -9.58 -4.12
N PRO A 105 6.39 -9.78 -5.17
CA PRO A 105 6.03 -8.71 -6.10
C PRO A 105 5.24 -7.57 -5.43
N ALA A 106 4.33 -7.89 -4.51
CA ALA A 106 3.57 -6.89 -3.76
C ALA A 106 4.47 -6.08 -2.82
N PHE A 107 5.43 -6.75 -2.18
CA PHE A 107 6.41 -6.09 -1.33
C PHE A 107 7.30 -5.12 -2.11
N VAL A 108 7.78 -5.53 -3.29
CA VAL A 108 8.56 -4.66 -4.18
C VAL A 108 7.73 -3.47 -4.64
N LEU A 109 6.46 -3.68 -5.01
CA LEU A 109 5.56 -2.59 -5.39
C LEU A 109 5.34 -1.62 -4.22
N GLY A 110 5.17 -2.12 -3.00
CA GLY A 110 5.02 -1.30 -1.80
C GLY A 110 6.26 -0.46 -1.49
N LEU A 111 7.45 -1.01 -1.67
CA LEU A 111 8.70 -0.24 -1.52
C LEU A 111 8.81 0.87 -2.57
N ILE A 112 8.49 0.58 -3.82
CA ILE A 112 8.46 1.58 -4.90
C ILE A 112 7.47 2.69 -4.55
N GLN A 113 6.27 2.34 -4.10
CA GLN A 113 5.24 3.28 -3.68
C GLN A 113 5.70 4.17 -2.52
N THR A 114 6.35 3.61 -1.50
CA THR A 114 6.91 4.38 -0.39
C THR A 114 7.91 5.42 -0.88
N ILE A 115 8.84 5.01 -1.75
CA ILE A 115 9.83 5.91 -2.33
C ILE A 115 9.15 7.04 -3.14
N VAL A 116 8.17 6.70 -3.96
CA VAL A 116 7.41 7.68 -4.76
C VAL A 116 6.67 8.68 -3.86
N CYS A 117 6.02 8.21 -2.79
CA CYS A 117 5.33 9.08 -1.84
C CYS A 117 6.30 10.02 -1.07
N ILE A 118 7.45 9.51 -0.65
CA ILE A 118 8.47 10.32 0.03
C ILE A 118 9.02 11.40 -0.92
N ILE A 119 9.34 11.04 -2.17
CA ILE A 119 9.81 12.00 -3.17
C ILE A 119 8.73 13.04 -3.46
N ALA A 120 7.47 12.61 -3.64
CA ALA A 120 6.35 13.52 -3.88
C ALA A 120 6.14 14.47 -2.69
N GLY A 121 6.17 13.96 -1.46
CA GLY A 121 6.09 14.77 -0.25
C GLY A 121 7.21 15.79 -0.13
N TYR A 122 8.45 15.38 -0.44
CA TYR A 122 9.59 16.28 -0.46
C TYR A 122 9.45 17.39 -1.52
N VAL A 123 9.06 17.05 -2.73
CA VAL A 123 8.84 18.02 -3.81
C VAL A 123 7.74 19.01 -3.43
N ILE A 124 6.62 18.52 -2.89
CA ILE A 124 5.50 19.37 -2.45
C ILE A 124 5.95 20.32 -1.32
N SER A 125 6.75 19.82 -0.36
CA SER A 125 7.26 20.64 0.75
C SER A 125 8.15 21.79 0.27
N LEU A 126 8.91 21.61 -0.81
CA LEU A 126 9.71 22.66 -1.43
C LEU A 126 8.85 23.78 -2.04
N PHE A 127 7.71 23.43 -2.66
CA PHE A 127 6.80 24.40 -3.26
C PHE A 127 6.02 25.21 -2.23
N ILE A 128 5.69 24.61 -1.08
CA ILE A 128 4.86 25.24 -0.06
C ILE A 128 5.71 25.98 0.99
N GLY A 129 7.03 25.74 1.03
CA GLY A 129 7.94 26.38 1.98
C GLY A 129 7.79 25.86 3.42
N SER A 130 7.15 24.72 3.61
CA SER A 130 7.09 24.02 4.89
C SER A 130 8.40 23.24 5.06
N GLY A 131 9.05 23.38 6.22
CA GLY A 131 10.38 22.92 6.56
C GLY A 131 10.90 21.64 5.90
N TYR A 132 12.20 21.58 5.69
CA TYR A 132 12.87 20.46 5.03
C TYR A 132 12.78 19.18 5.86
N ILE A 133 12.32 18.11 5.23
CA ILE A 133 12.44 16.74 5.78
C ILE A 133 13.88 16.31 5.50
N GLY A 134 14.64 15.98 6.54
CA GLY A 134 16.01 15.52 6.41
C GLY A 134 16.09 14.16 5.72
N PHE A 135 17.23 13.85 5.10
CA PHE A 135 17.42 12.52 4.49
C PHE A 135 17.31 11.39 5.52
N ALA A 136 17.78 11.63 6.74
CA ALA A 136 17.65 10.68 7.85
C ALA A 136 16.19 10.42 8.22
N ASP A 137 15.34 11.47 8.22
CA ASP A 137 13.93 11.36 8.52
C ASP A 137 13.18 10.57 7.44
N CYS A 138 13.56 10.73 6.17
CA CYS A 138 13.01 9.94 5.06
C CYS A 138 13.34 8.44 5.22
N LEU A 139 14.56 8.12 5.64
CA LEU A 139 14.98 6.75 5.85
C LEU A 139 14.27 6.11 7.06
N LEU A 140 14.14 6.87 8.14
CA LEU A 140 13.42 6.46 9.34
C LEU A 140 11.94 6.19 9.00
N LEU A 141 11.30 7.11 8.31
CA LEU A 141 9.92 6.99 7.86
C LEU A 141 9.72 5.74 6.98
N ALA A 142 10.63 5.49 6.04
CA ALA A 142 10.56 4.28 5.21
C ALA A 142 10.70 3.00 6.06
N ALA A 143 11.55 3.00 7.08
CA ALA A 143 11.73 1.87 7.98
C ALA A 143 10.49 1.62 8.87
N GLU A 144 9.89 2.68 9.40
CA GLU A 144 8.67 2.61 10.22
C GLU A 144 7.46 2.07 9.43
N GLN A 145 7.43 2.29 8.12
CA GLN A 145 6.35 1.82 7.25
C GLN A 145 6.46 0.32 6.87
N LEU A 146 7.61 -0.33 7.09
CA LEU A 146 7.81 -1.75 6.75
C LEU A 146 6.83 -2.70 7.45
N PRO A 147 6.54 -2.59 8.76
CA PRO A 147 5.57 -3.45 9.42
C PRO A 147 4.16 -3.32 8.82
N ALA A 148 3.73 -2.09 8.51
CA ALA A 148 2.44 -1.83 7.88
C ALA A 148 2.36 -2.44 6.47
N LEU A 149 3.42 -2.32 5.68
CA LEU A 149 3.53 -2.96 4.37
C LEU A 149 3.42 -4.49 4.47
N ILE A 150 4.18 -5.10 5.36
CA ILE A 150 4.15 -6.55 5.58
C ILE A 150 2.74 -7.01 5.95
N LEU A 151 2.10 -6.32 6.89
CA LEU A 151 0.74 -6.62 7.33
C LEU A 151 -0.26 -6.56 6.17
N ASN A 152 -0.22 -5.50 5.35
CA ASN A 152 -1.11 -5.33 4.21
C ASN A 152 -0.88 -6.39 3.11
N VAL A 153 0.36 -6.75 2.81
CA VAL A 153 0.69 -7.79 1.83
C VAL A 153 0.14 -9.14 2.28
N PHE A 154 0.38 -9.55 3.52
CA PHE A 154 -0.10 -10.84 4.02
C PHE A 154 -1.62 -10.87 4.19
N SER A 155 -2.24 -9.79 4.67
CA SER A 155 -3.70 -9.70 4.77
C SER A 155 -4.36 -9.78 3.38
N GLY A 156 -3.76 -9.19 2.35
CA GLY A 156 -4.21 -9.32 0.97
C GLY A 156 -4.17 -10.75 0.46
N ILE A 157 -3.09 -11.50 0.74
CA ILE A 157 -2.97 -12.92 0.37
C ILE A 157 -4.03 -13.76 1.08
N ILE A 158 -4.22 -13.55 2.39
CA ILE A 158 -5.22 -14.27 3.19
C ILE A 158 -6.63 -13.96 2.69
N ALA A 159 -6.94 -12.68 2.49
CA ALA A 159 -8.23 -12.25 1.97
C ALA A 159 -8.51 -12.86 0.58
N GLY A 160 -7.54 -12.86 -0.32
CA GLY A 160 -7.66 -13.46 -1.65
C GLY A 160 -7.85 -15.00 -1.61
N ALA A 161 -7.23 -15.66 -0.65
CA ALA A 161 -7.44 -17.11 -0.45
C ALA A 161 -8.86 -17.43 0.06
N LEU A 162 -9.43 -16.57 0.90
CA LEU A 162 -10.76 -16.75 1.49
C LEU A 162 -11.88 -16.25 0.57
N LEU A 163 -11.71 -15.09 -0.05
CA LEU A 163 -12.74 -14.41 -0.84
C LEU A 163 -12.77 -14.91 -2.28
N ASN A 164 -13.91 -14.66 -2.93
CA ASN A 164 -14.06 -14.85 -4.37
C ASN A 164 -13.80 -13.52 -5.10
N GLU A 165 -13.42 -13.59 -6.37
CA GLU A 165 -13.12 -12.41 -7.20
C GLU A 165 -14.23 -11.35 -7.19
N LYS A 166 -15.50 -11.77 -7.10
CA LYS A 166 -16.67 -10.87 -7.06
C LYS A 166 -16.85 -10.18 -5.70
N SER A 167 -16.54 -10.86 -4.60
CA SER A 167 -16.72 -10.32 -3.23
C SER A 167 -15.47 -9.60 -2.71
N ALA A 168 -14.32 -9.85 -3.28
CA ALA A 168 -13.05 -9.28 -2.86
C ALA A 168 -13.08 -7.73 -2.84
N PRO A 169 -13.54 -7.01 -3.89
CA PRO A 169 -13.55 -5.54 -3.87
C PRO A 169 -14.45 -4.97 -2.77
N ALA A 170 -15.61 -5.57 -2.53
CA ALA A 170 -16.55 -5.08 -1.53
C ALA A 170 -16.01 -5.20 -0.11
N ILE A 171 -15.40 -6.32 0.23
CA ILE A 171 -14.86 -6.55 1.58
C ILE A 171 -13.58 -5.74 1.79
N THR A 172 -12.69 -5.71 0.80
CA THR A 172 -11.46 -4.92 0.91
C THR A 172 -11.72 -3.41 0.94
N SER A 173 -12.79 -2.90 0.31
CA SER A 173 -13.16 -1.48 0.41
C SER A 173 -13.51 -1.07 1.85
N VAL A 174 -14.14 -1.94 2.62
CA VAL A 174 -14.40 -1.70 4.05
C VAL A 174 -13.08 -1.60 4.83
N VAL A 175 -12.12 -2.49 4.54
CA VAL A 175 -10.81 -2.47 5.18
C VAL A 175 -10.02 -1.22 4.78
N ILE A 176 -10.09 -0.80 3.50
CA ILE A 176 -9.46 0.43 3.02
C ILE A 176 -10.03 1.65 3.77
N SER A 177 -11.35 1.73 3.90
CA SER A 177 -11.99 2.83 4.63
C SER A 177 -11.60 2.84 6.11
N ALA A 178 -11.61 1.68 6.74
CA ALA A 178 -11.18 1.53 8.13
C ALA A 178 -9.71 1.91 8.33
N SER A 179 -8.81 1.48 7.44
CA SER A 179 -7.39 1.82 7.51
C SER A 179 -7.13 3.31 7.29
N GLY A 180 -7.95 3.99 6.47
CA GLY A 180 -7.87 5.43 6.28
C GLY A 180 -8.20 6.22 7.54
N ILE A 181 -9.18 5.75 8.32
CA ILE A 181 -9.57 6.37 9.58
C ILE A 181 -8.56 6.02 10.68
N LEU A 182 -8.28 4.74 10.89
CA LEU A 182 -7.41 4.25 11.97
C LEU A 182 -5.93 4.57 11.73
N GLY A 183 -5.51 4.67 10.47
CA GLY A 183 -4.15 5.02 10.09
C GLY A 183 -3.82 6.51 10.17
N GLY A 184 -4.76 7.34 10.65
CA GLY A 184 -4.53 8.78 10.77
C GLY A 184 -4.42 9.53 9.45
N ALA A 185 -4.79 8.90 8.32
CA ALA A 185 -4.72 9.54 7.00
C ALA A 185 -5.74 10.69 6.84
N TRP A 186 -6.87 10.61 7.54
CA TRP A 186 -7.97 11.57 7.46
C TRP A 186 -8.13 12.42 8.72
N MET A 187 -7.70 11.90 9.86
CA MET A 187 -7.80 12.58 11.16
C MET A 187 -6.54 12.30 11.99
N PRO A 188 -5.97 13.30 12.67
CA PRO A 188 -4.88 13.05 13.60
C PRO A 188 -5.39 12.19 14.75
N LEU A 189 -4.59 11.24 15.18
CA LEU A 189 -4.93 10.36 16.29
C LEU A 189 -5.17 11.14 17.59
N ASP A 190 -4.48 12.25 17.75
CA ASP A 190 -4.62 13.16 18.91
C ASP A 190 -6.02 13.76 19.04
N THR A 191 -6.79 13.85 17.95
CA THR A 191 -8.19 14.35 17.98
C THR A 191 -9.22 13.27 18.30
N MET A 192 -8.83 12.00 18.31
CA MET A 192 -9.73 10.88 18.65
C MET A 192 -9.98 10.72 20.16
N GLY A 193 -9.42 11.60 20.98
CA GLY A 193 -9.64 11.63 22.42
C GLY A 193 -8.65 10.73 23.16
N GLU A 194 -8.25 11.18 24.33
CA GLU A 194 -7.63 10.35 25.34
C GLU A 194 -8.69 9.31 25.75
N PHE A 195 -8.51 8.07 25.30
CA PHE A 195 -9.19 6.94 25.93
C PHE A 195 -8.49 6.72 27.28
N GLU A 196 -8.96 7.46 28.31
CA GLU A 196 -8.69 7.10 29.69
C GLU A 196 -9.38 5.77 30.05
#